data_0649240b3fdd02a65adcf10568c53d8e
#
_entry.id   0649240b3fdd02a65adcf10568c53d8e
#
_cell.length_a   1.000
_cell.length_b   1.000
_cell.length_c   1.000
_cell.angle_alpha   90.00
_cell.angle_beta   90.00
_cell.angle_gamma   90.00
#
_symmetry.space_group_name_H-M   'P 1'
#
loop_
_entity.id
_entity.type
_entity.pdbx_description
1 polymer ?
#
loop_
_entity_poly.entity_id
_entity_poly.type
_entity_poly.pdbx_seq_one_letter_code
_entity_poly.pdbx_strand_id
1 'polypeptide(L)'
;MKVVTITSLKGGVGKSAIATLLADYLAYYGRVLLIDANRQGDTTKRFVHQKNEEGNIVNISSEENLFENIFRKKPVIPLTVKDNLDLLVATKSLKEVEDHIEHKERRNPQIFRRWLKRSKLSDYYDYVVIDTHNSEGVLLDNFYLASDLLIAVAGSGRDEMDGAIGVYNRAETLKNDDNLVNDEDEPIMKAKIVFVGNLLETGGGS
;
A
#
# COMPACT_ATOMS: atom_id res chain seq x y z
N MET A 1 -9.97 1.88 -13.07
CA MET A 1 -9.38 1.81 -11.71
C MET A 1 -7.95 2.29 -11.75
N LYS A 2 -7.53 3.15 -10.82
CA LYS A 2 -6.15 3.63 -10.65
C LYS A 2 -5.57 3.10 -9.35
N VAL A 3 -4.32 2.66 -9.39
CA VAL A 3 -3.62 2.10 -8.22
C VAL A 3 -2.52 3.08 -7.79
N VAL A 4 -2.60 3.52 -6.54
CA VAL A 4 -1.65 4.48 -5.93
C VAL A 4 -1.01 3.85 -4.71
N THR A 5 0.32 3.78 -4.69
CA THR A 5 1.07 3.27 -3.55
C THR A 5 1.79 4.40 -2.82
N ILE A 6 1.53 4.53 -1.53
CA ILE A 6 2.21 5.48 -0.64
C ILE A 6 3.38 4.74 0.01
N THR A 7 4.58 5.22 -0.22
CA THR A 7 5.79 4.46 0.14
C THR A 7 6.93 5.36 0.60
N SER A 8 7.82 4.81 1.40
CA SER A 8 9.13 5.33 1.79
C SER A 8 9.90 4.22 2.48
N LEU A 9 11.19 4.15 2.29
CA LEU A 9 12.04 3.18 2.99
C LEU A 9 12.41 3.62 4.41
N LYS A 10 11.83 4.74 4.89
CA LYS A 10 11.99 5.22 6.28
C LYS A 10 10.67 5.25 7.02
N GLY A 11 10.77 4.99 8.33
CA GLY A 11 9.63 5.10 9.26
C GLY A 11 9.37 6.54 9.67
N GLY A 12 8.17 6.83 10.18
CA GLY A 12 7.84 8.11 10.79
C GLY A 12 7.52 9.26 9.83
N VAL A 13 7.74 9.12 8.53
CA VAL A 13 7.55 10.20 7.53
C VAL A 13 6.08 10.52 7.22
N GLY A 14 5.12 9.83 7.82
CA GLY A 14 3.69 10.11 7.67
C GLY A 14 2.97 9.37 6.54
N LYS A 15 3.50 8.26 6.02
CA LYS A 15 2.87 7.45 4.96
C LYS A 15 1.40 7.14 5.23
N SER A 16 1.09 6.54 6.38
CA SER A 16 -0.28 6.14 6.75
C SER A 16 -1.24 7.32 6.88
N ALA A 17 -0.73 8.48 7.30
CA ALA A 17 -1.53 9.71 7.33
C ALA A 17 -1.88 10.17 5.91
N ILE A 18 -0.89 10.21 5.01
CA ILE A 18 -1.09 10.60 3.62
C ILE A 18 -2.01 9.59 2.90
N ALA A 19 -1.81 8.28 3.12
CA ALA A 19 -2.65 7.24 2.53
C ALA A 19 -4.11 7.39 2.95
N THR A 20 -4.36 7.61 4.24
CA THR A 20 -5.71 7.79 4.79
C THR A 20 -6.36 9.06 4.24
N LEU A 21 -5.66 10.19 4.25
CA LEU A 21 -6.17 11.46 3.74
C LEU A 21 -6.45 11.40 2.24
N LEU A 22 -5.57 10.77 1.47
CA LEU A 22 -5.78 10.58 0.03
C LEU A 22 -6.99 9.70 -0.25
N ALA A 23 -7.14 8.59 0.48
CA ALA A 23 -8.28 7.69 0.33
C ALA A 23 -9.60 8.39 0.69
N ASP A 24 -9.63 9.12 1.80
CA ASP A 24 -10.78 9.95 2.20
C ASP A 24 -11.13 10.99 1.11
N TYR A 25 -10.13 11.67 0.57
CA TYR A 25 -10.34 12.67 -0.49
C TYR A 25 -10.89 12.04 -1.78
N LEU A 26 -10.30 10.92 -2.22
CA LEU A 26 -10.73 10.23 -3.43
C LEU A 26 -12.15 9.65 -3.30
N ALA A 27 -12.60 9.30 -2.09
CA ALA A 27 -13.95 8.79 -1.84
C ALA A 27 -15.08 9.81 -2.16
N TYR A 28 -14.76 11.10 -2.28
CA TYR A 28 -15.70 12.11 -2.81
C TYR A 28 -15.89 12.01 -4.34
N TYR A 29 -14.97 11.38 -5.06
CA TYR A 29 -14.97 11.32 -6.51
C TYR A 29 -15.26 9.93 -7.07
N GLY A 30 -15.17 8.89 -6.26
CA GLY A 30 -15.41 7.52 -6.69
C GLY A 30 -15.21 6.51 -5.57
N ARG A 31 -15.35 5.23 -5.90
CA ARG A 31 -15.20 4.13 -4.93
C ARG A 31 -13.73 3.80 -4.73
N VAL A 32 -13.30 3.76 -3.48
CA VAL A 32 -11.92 3.57 -3.07
C VAL A 32 -11.75 2.28 -2.28
N LEU A 33 -10.76 1.49 -2.63
CA LEU A 33 -10.23 0.42 -1.80
C LEU A 33 -8.92 0.88 -1.16
N LEU A 34 -8.91 1.06 0.15
CA LEU A 34 -7.71 1.33 0.93
C LEU A 34 -7.13 0.01 1.43
N ILE A 35 -5.83 -0.20 1.24
CA ILE A 35 -5.12 -1.40 1.68
C ILE A 35 -4.07 -1.00 2.70
N ASP A 36 -4.21 -1.48 3.93
CA ASP A 36 -3.15 -1.37 4.94
C ASP A 36 -2.17 -2.52 4.76
N ALA A 37 -1.00 -2.21 4.22
CA ALA A 37 0.10 -3.16 4.04
C ALA A 37 1.25 -2.86 5.02
N ASN A 38 0.93 -2.28 6.18
CA ASN A 38 1.88 -1.97 7.23
C ASN A 38 1.68 -2.88 8.44
N ARG A 39 2.74 -3.56 8.89
CA ARG A 39 2.72 -4.46 10.08
C ARG A 39 2.20 -3.80 11.35
N GLN A 40 2.36 -2.48 11.47
CA GLN A 40 1.88 -1.74 12.63
C GLN A 40 0.36 -1.54 12.58
N GLY A 41 -0.27 -1.65 11.40
CA GLY A 41 -1.70 -1.51 11.22
C GLY A 41 -2.21 -0.11 11.60
N ASP A 42 -1.43 0.93 11.35
CA ASP A 42 -1.79 2.29 11.79
C ASP A 42 -3.00 2.83 11.02
N THR A 43 -3.14 2.50 9.77
CA THR A 43 -4.33 2.78 8.95
C THR A 43 -5.52 1.95 9.45
N THR A 44 -5.33 0.65 9.69
CA THR A 44 -6.36 -0.24 10.23
C THR A 44 -6.92 0.27 11.55
N LYS A 45 -6.07 0.67 12.50
CA LYS A 45 -6.48 1.18 13.82
C LYS A 45 -7.39 2.40 13.75
N ARG A 46 -7.25 3.23 12.72
CA ARG A 46 -8.08 4.44 12.55
C ARG A 46 -9.54 4.11 12.23
N PHE A 47 -9.80 2.97 11.58
CA PHE A 47 -11.13 2.59 11.11
C PHE A 47 -11.74 1.44 11.89
N VAL A 48 -10.94 0.48 12.38
CA VAL A 48 -11.43 -0.80 12.92
C VAL A 48 -11.64 -0.76 14.43
N HIS A 49 -10.99 0.16 15.13
CA HIS A 49 -11.18 0.37 16.57
C HIS A 49 -12.21 1.47 16.85
N GLN A 50 -13.47 1.20 16.50
CA GLN A 50 -14.57 2.09 16.88
C GLN A 50 -15.02 1.77 18.29
N LYS A 51 -15.41 2.81 19.05
CA LYS A 51 -16.07 2.66 20.32
C LYS A 51 -17.57 2.45 20.08
N ASN A 52 -18.17 1.46 20.75
CA ASN A 52 -19.61 1.33 20.80
C ASN A 52 -20.23 2.46 21.66
N GLU A 53 -21.56 2.50 21.77
CA GLU A 53 -22.27 3.51 22.58
C GLU A 53 -21.85 3.51 24.06
N GLU A 54 -21.34 2.37 24.56
CA GLU A 54 -20.85 2.22 25.94
C GLU A 54 -19.36 2.60 26.08
N GLY A 55 -18.68 2.99 24.96
CA GLY A 55 -17.28 3.39 24.96
C GLY A 55 -16.28 2.24 24.85
N ASN A 56 -16.73 1.00 24.67
CA ASN A 56 -15.85 -0.15 24.47
C ASN A 56 -15.34 -0.21 23.06
N ILE A 57 -14.06 -0.58 22.87
CA ILE A 57 -13.48 -0.77 21.55
C ILE A 57 -14.07 -2.04 20.94
N VAL A 58 -14.72 -1.91 19.80
CA VAL A 58 -15.27 -3.02 19.02
C VAL A 58 -14.33 -3.29 17.84
N ASN A 59 -13.82 -4.52 17.76
CA ASN A 59 -13.10 -4.97 16.59
C ASN A 59 -14.14 -5.44 15.54
N ILE A 60 -14.31 -4.67 14.47
CA ILE A 60 -15.30 -4.93 13.43
C ILE A 60 -14.74 -5.69 12.23
N SER A 61 -13.46 -6.06 12.23
CA SER A 61 -12.84 -6.83 11.15
C SER A 61 -13.03 -8.34 11.35
N SER A 62 -13.15 -9.06 10.25
CA SER A 62 -13.14 -10.52 10.18
C SER A 62 -11.87 -11.04 9.51
N GLU A 63 -11.64 -12.36 9.56
CA GLU A 63 -10.50 -12.98 8.86
C GLU A 63 -10.53 -12.74 7.33
N GLU A 64 -11.71 -12.56 6.74
CA GLU A 64 -11.88 -12.31 5.31
C GLU A 64 -11.48 -10.90 4.91
N ASN A 65 -11.40 -9.96 5.85
CA ASN A 65 -10.97 -8.60 5.59
C ASN A 65 -9.44 -8.44 5.52
N LEU A 66 -8.69 -9.52 5.73
CA LEU A 66 -7.23 -9.47 5.78
C LEU A 66 -6.63 -9.35 4.39
N PHE A 67 -5.83 -8.32 4.15
CA PHE A 67 -5.15 -8.16 2.87
C PHE A 67 -4.14 -9.30 2.60
N GLU A 68 -3.57 -9.91 3.63
CA GLU A 68 -2.66 -11.05 3.52
C GLU A 68 -3.29 -12.26 2.83
N ASN A 69 -4.61 -12.36 2.83
CA ASN A 69 -5.33 -13.44 2.15
C ASN A 69 -5.09 -13.45 0.63
N ILE A 70 -4.77 -12.31 0.03
CA ILE A 70 -4.38 -12.19 -1.37
C ILE A 70 -3.21 -13.15 -1.68
N PHE A 71 -2.20 -13.14 -0.82
CA PHE A 71 -0.99 -13.93 -0.97
C PHE A 71 -1.17 -15.39 -0.52
N ARG A 72 -2.12 -15.61 0.38
CA ARG A 72 -2.49 -16.95 0.86
C ARG A 72 -3.51 -17.65 -0.03
N LYS A 73 -3.97 -17.00 -1.11
CA LYS A 73 -5.01 -17.49 -2.03
C LYS A 73 -6.32 -17.84 -1.32
N LYS A 74 -6.64 -17.10 -0.27
CA LYS A 74 -7.91 -17.19 0.49
C LYS A 74 -8.91 -16.14 -0.01
N PRO A 75 -10.21 -16.28 0.31
CA PRO A 75 -11.21 -15.26 0.05
C PRO A 75 -10.82 -13.92 0.67
N VAL A 76 -11.11 -12.84 -0.05
CA VAL A 76 -10.85 -11.46 0.38
C VAL A 76 -12.14 -10.66 0.22
N ILE A 77 -12.65 -10.15 1.33
CA ILE A 77 -13.85 -9.32 1.37
C ILE A 77 -13.47 -8.01 2.04
N PRO A 78 -13.44 -6.87 1.32
CA PRO A 78 -13.14 -5.59 1.92
C PRO A 78 -14.19 -5.17 2.96
N LEU A 79 -13.75 -4.50 4.01
CA LEU A 79 -14.60 -3.95 5.07
C LEU A 79 -15.03 -2.54 4.69
N THR A 80 -16.32 -2.28 4.58
CA THR A 80 -16.84 -0.91 4.38
C THR A 80 -16.62 -0.10 5.67
N VAL A 81 -15.87 0.99 5.57
CA VAL A 81 -15.52 1.87 6.70
C VAL A 81 -16.18 3.24 6.63
N LYS A 82 -16.51 3.68 5.43
CA LYS A 82 -17.26 4.92 5.13
C LYS A 82 -17.97 4.76 3.79
N ASP A 83 -18.82 5.73 3.45
CA ASP A 83 -19.37 5.85 2.10
C ASP A 83 -18.25 5.91 1.06
N ASN A 84 -18.34 5.07 0.04
CA ASN A 84 -17.36 4.92 -1.04
C ASN A 84 -15.93 4.53 -0.60
N LEU A 85 -15.72 4.09 0.65
CA LEU A 85 -14.40 3.70 1.16
C LEU A 85 -14.47 2.35 1.84
N ASP A 86 -13.81 1.37 1.24
CA ASP A 86 -13.61 0.05 1.80
C ASP A 86 -12.14 -0.14 2.18
N LEU A 87 -11.88 -1.01 3.18
CA LEU A 87 -10.57 -1.27 3.75
C LEU A 87 -10.23 -2.76 3.73
N LEU A 88 -9.02 -3.09 3.29
CA LEU A 88 -8.36 -4.35 3.63
C LEU A 88 -7.38 -4.10 4.77
N VAL A 89 -7.55 -4.85 5.85
CA VAL A 89 -6.84 -4.62 7.10
C VAL A 89 -5.53 -5.42 7.18
N ALA A 90 -4.54 -4.87 7.88
CA ALA A 90 -3.30 -5.55 8.20
C ALA A 90 -3.37 -6.30 9.53
N THR A 91 -2.56 -7.36 9.64
CA THR A 91 -2.28 -8.01 10.91
C THR A 91 -0.78 -8.08 11.18
N LYS A 92 -0.43 -8.53 12.39
CA LYS A 92 0.97 -8.78 12.77
C LYS A 92 1.61 -9.91 11.96
N SER A 93 0.81 -10.74 11.28
CA SER A 93 1.27 -11.89 10.49
C SER A 93 1.84 -11.51 9.12
N LEU A 94 1.96 -10.22 8.81
CA LEU A 94 2.53 -9.76 7.54
C LEU A 94 3.94 -10.31 7.28
N LYS A 95 4.75 -10.51 8.35
CA LYS A 95 6.07 -11.14 8.22
C LYS A 95 5.98 -12.56 7.68
N GLU A 96 5.00 -13.34 8.14
CA GLU A 96 4.78 -14.71 7.65
C GLU A 96 4.42 -14.72 6.16
N VAL A 97 3.71 -13.69 5.70
CA VAL A 97 3.39 -13.50 4.28
C VAL A 97 4.63 -13.19 3.47
N GLU A 98 5.48 -12.30 3.94
CA GLU A 98 6.76 -11.99 3.29
C GLU A 98 7.62 -13.25 3.17
N ASP A 99 7.78 -14.01 4.27
CA ASP A 99 8.51 -15.27 4.31
C ASP A 99 7.88 -16.30 3.35
N HIS A 100 6.55 -16.34 3.26
CA HIS A 100 5.84 -17.22 2.32
C HIS A 100 6.14 -16.87 0.86
N ILE A 101 6.07 -15.59 0.50
CA ILE A 101 6.38 -15.14 -0.87
C ILE A 101 7.85 -15.42 -1.20
N GLU A 102 8.75 -15.14 -0.25
CA GLU A 102 10.19 -15.31 -0.43
C GLU A 102 10.56 -16.77 -0.69
N HIS A 103 10.02 -17.70 0.10
CA HIS A 103 10.47 -19.09 0.10
C HIS A 103 9.57 -20.02 -0.72
N LYS A 104 8.24 -19.85 -0.69
CA LYS A 104 7.29 -20.76 -1.35
C LYS A 104 6.86 -20.29 -2.72
N GLU A 105 6.71 -18.99 -2.94
CA GLU A 105 6.30 -18.44 -4.24
C GLU A 105 7.52 -17.98 -5.08
N ARG A 106 8.73 -18.41 -4.74
CA ARG A 106 9.98 -18.12 -5.47
C ARG A 106 10.21 -16.63 -5.71
N ARG A 107 9.97 -15.79 -4.70
CA ARG A 107 10.07 -14.34 -4.76
C ARG A 107 9.24 -13.72 -5.89
N ASN A 108 8.04 -14.22 -6.13
CA ASN A 108 7.20 -13.74 -7.21
C ASN A 108 6.67 -12.32 -6.95
N PRO A 109 7.14 -11.30 -7.67
CA PRO A 109 6.74 -9.92 -7.44
C PRO A 109 5.44 -9.54 -8.18
N GLN A 110 4.74 -10.51 -8.80
CA GLN A 110 3.55 -10.24 -9.61
C GLN A 110 2.26 -10.82 -9.03
N ILE A 111 2.27 -11.35 -7.80
CA ILE A 111 1.09 -11.99 -7.18
C ILE A 111 -0.04 -10.99 -7.04
N PHE A 112 0.24 -9.81 -6.49
CA PHE A 112 -0.75 -8.75 -6.26
C PHE A 112 -1.33 -8.22 -7.58
N ARG A 113 -0.48 -7.94 -8.57
CA ARG A 113 -0.92 -7.50 -9.90
C ARG A 113 -1.84 -8.52 -10.58
N ARG A 114 -1.52 -9.81 -10.47
CA ARG A 114 -2.35 -10.89 -11.00
C ARG A 114 -3.68 -11.00 -10.26
N TRP A 115 -3.66 -10.81 -8.95
CA TRP A 115 -4.88 -10.78 -8.14
C TRP A 115 -5.79 -9.63 -8.56
N LEU A 116 -5.27 -8.40 -8.69
CA LEU A 116 -6.05 -7.26 -9.18
C LEU A 116 -6.74 -7.53 -10.52
N LYS A 117 -6.04 -8.18 -11.46
CA LYS A 117 -6.62 -8.53 -12.76
C LYS A 117 -7.72 -9.59 -12.67
N ARG A 118 -7.56 -10.59 -11.78
CA ARG A 118 -8.51 -11.71 -11.66
C ARG A 118 -9.74 -11.39 -10.84
N SER A 119 -9.60 -10.54 -9.84
CA SER A 119 -10.67 -10.18 -8.91
C SER A 119 -11.72 -9.23 -9.50
N LYS A 120 -11.48 -8.71 -10.72
CA LYS A 120 -12.35 -7.73 -11.40
C LYS A 120 -12.67 -6.51 -10.51
N LEU A 121 -11.72 -6.13 -9.64
CA LEU A 121 -11.90 -4.97 -8.75
C LEU A 121 -12.19 -3.67 -9.51
N SER A 122 -11.78 -3.58 -10.78
CA SER A 122 -12.11 -2.44 -11.65
C SER A 122 -13.61 -2.26 -11.90
N ASP A 123 -14.43 -3.28 -11.68
CA ASP A 123 -15.89 -3.20 -11.81
C ASP A 123 -16.54 -2.57 -10.55
N TYR A 124 -15.78 -2.51 -9.45
CA TYR A 124 -16.25 -2.07 -8.14
C TYR A 124 -15.55 -0.82 -7.62
N TYR A 125 -14.29 -0.59 -7.99
CA TYR A 125 -13.49 0.52 -7.47
C TYR A 125 -12.88 1.36 -8.59
N ASP A 126 -12.88 2.68 -8.37
CA ASP A 126 -12.21 3.65 -9.22
C ASP A 126 -10.74 3.80 -8.83
N TYR A 127 -10.47 3.65 -7.52
CA TYR A 127 -9.15 3.83 -6.94
C TYR A 127 -8.79 2.69 -5.97
N VAL A 128 -7.50 2.32 -5.97
CA VAL A 128 -6.87 1.49 -4.92
C VAL A 128 -5.74 2.32 -4.33
N VAL A 129 -5.77 2.55 -3.03
CA VAL A 129 -4.71 3.25 -2.29
C VAL A 129 -4.03 2.26 -1.35
N ILE A 130 -2.70 2.17 -1.41
CA ILE A 130 -1.91 1.20 -0.65
C ILE A 130 -0.99 1.94 0.32
N ASP A 131 -1.16 1.72 1.63
CA ASP A 131 -0.25 2.17 2.69
C ASP A 131 0.79 1.09 2.95
N THR A 132 2.06 1.36 2.66
CA THR A 132 3.11 0.36 2.76
C THR A 132 3.92 0.48 4.06
N HIS A 133 4.56 -0.63 4.45
CA HIS A 133 5.63 -0.59 5.44
C HIS A 133 6.92 0.04 4.87
N ASN A 134 7.94 0.17 5.70
CA ASN A 134 9.19 0.88 5.39
C ASN A 134 10.38 -0.03 5.05
N SER A 135 10.14 -1.30 4.70
CA SER A 135 11.21 -2.25 4.37
C SER A 135 11.18 -2.61 2.89
N GLU A 136 12.34 -2.73 2.29
CA GLU A 136 12.49 -3.35 0.97
C GLU A 136 12.13 -4.84 1.02
N GLY A 137 11.69 -5.38 -0.10
CA GLY A 137 11.38 -6.80 -0.22
C GLY A 137 10.37 -7.09 -1.32
N VAL A 138 10.16 -8.36 -1.57
CA VAL A 138 9.29 -8.84 -2.63
C VAL A 138 7.81 -8.41 -2.45
N LEU A 139 7.38 -8.15 -1.23
CA LEU A 139 6.04 -7.63 -0.97
C LEU A 139 5.89 -6.20 -1.50
N LEU A 140 6.88 -5.34 -1.24
CA LEU A 140 6.90 -3.97 -1.76
C LEU A 140 6.97 -3.96 -3.29
N ASP A 141 7.77 -4.85 -3.88
CA ASP A 141 7.87 -5.03 -5.33
C ASP A 141 6.51 -5.39 -5.95
N ASN A 142 5.71 -6.22 -5.27
CA ASN A 142 4.36 -6.56 -5.71
C ASN A 142 3.45 -5.34 -5.85
N PHE A 143 3.57 -4.37 -4.93
CA PHE A 143 2.79 -3.14 -5.00
C PHE A 143 3.32 -2.21 -6.09
N TYR A 144 4.65 -2.07 -6.21
CA TYR A 144 5.26 -1.22 -7.24
C TYR A 144 4.86 -1.65 -8.65
N LEU A 145 4.95 -2.95 -8.96
CA LEU A 145 4.58 -3.51 -10.26
C LEU A 145 3.09 -3.44 -10.58
N ALA A 146 2.25 -3.23 -9.57
CA ALA A 146 0.81 -3.10 -9.73
C ALA A 146 0.33 -1.65 -9.83
N SER A 147 1.18 -0.68 -9.50
CA SER A 147 0.80 0.73 -9.35
C SER A 147 0.80 1.49 -10.67
N ASP A 148 -0.10 2.47 -10.77
CA ASP A 148 -0.06 3.55 -11.76
C ASP A 148 0.78 4.75 -11.24
N LEU A 149 0.80 4.94 -9.90
CA LEU A 149 1.49 6.04 -9.24
C LEU A 149 2.15 5.56 -7.94
N LEU A 150 3.42 5.91 -7.75
CA LEU A 150 4.12 5.81 -6.48
C LEU A 150 4.25 7.21 -5.88
N ILE A 151 3.78 7.40 -4.66
CA ILE A 151 4.01 8.61 -3.87
C ILE A 151 5.12 8.29 -2.87
N ALA A 152 6.33 8.77 -3.18
CA ALA A 152 7.51 8.63 -2.34
C ALA A 152 7.52 9.74 -1.29
N VAL A 153 7.26 9.38 -0.02
CA VAL A 153 7.17 10.35 1.07
C VAL A 153 8.55 10.54 1.70
N ALA A 154 8.98 11.80 1.79
CA ALA A 154 10.21 12.22 2.47
C ALA A 154 9.86 13.12 3.66
N GLY A 155 10.64 13.04 4.74
CA GLY A 155 10.66 14.04 5.82
C GLY A 155 11.78 15.08 5.61
N SER A 156 12.04 15.89 6.63
CA SER A 156 13.07 16.94 6.59
C SER A 156 14.50 16.42 6.79
N GLY A 157 14.66 15.24 7.37
CA GLY A 157 15.96 14.66 7.66
C GLY A 157 16.63 14.06 6.42
N ARG A 158 17.96 14.05 6.41
CA ARG A 158 18.75 13.46 5.32
C ARG A 158 18.38 12.00 5.08
N ASP A 159 18.31 11.22 6.14
CA ASP A 159 17.95 9.78 6.08
C ASP A 159 16.54 9.55 5.52
N GLU A 160 15.62 10.49 5.75
CA GLU A 160 14.24 10.42 5.27
C GLU A 160 14.17 10.76 3.78
N MET A 161 15.01 11.69 3.32
CA MET A 161 15.22 11.96 1.89
C MET A 161 15.85 10.76 1.18
N ASP A 162 16.87 10.14 1.78
CA ASP A 162 17.51 8.94 1.25
C ASP A 162 16.51 7.78 1.13
N GLY A 163 15.55 7.68 2.07
CA GLY A 163 14.46 6.72 2.00
C GLY A 163 13.53 6.92 0.80
N ALA A 164 13.25 8.16 0.42
CA ALA A 164 12.45 8.47 -0.77
C ALA A 164 13.25 8.22 -2.07
N ILE A 165 14.55 8.55 -2.07
CA ILE A 165 15.44 8.24 -3.20
C ILE A 165 15.56 6.72 -3.40
N GLY A 166 15.60 5.94 -2.32
CA GLY A 166 15.59 4.48 -2.37
C GLY A 166 14.35 3.92 -3.09
N VAL A 167 13.18 4.54 -2.92
CA VAL A 167 11.98 4.20 -3.68
C VAL A 167 12.20 4.33 -5.19
N TYR A 168 12.78 5.45 -5.61
CA TYR A 168 13.09 5.70 -7.02
C TYR A 168 14.07 4.65 -7.57
N ASN A 169 15.17 4.41 -6.86
CA ASN A 169 16.19 3.45 -7.27
C ASN A 169 15.61 2.03 -7.39
N ARG A 170 14.75 1.63 -6.45
CA ARG A 170 14.10 0.32 -6.51
C ARG A 170 13.15 0.22 -7.70
N ALA A 171 12.36 1.25 -7.96
CA ALA A 171 11.45 1.29 -9.10
C ALA A 171 12.19 1.22 -10.45
N GLU A 172 13.32 1.94 -10.58
CA GLU A 172 14.18 1.85 -11.77
C GLU A 172 14.80 0.45 -11.93
N THR A 173 15.21 -0.19 -10.82
CA THR A 173 15.68 -1.58 -10.85
C THR A 173 14.62 -2.53 -11.40
N LEU A 174 13.36 -2.41 -10.92
CA LEU A 174 12.26 -3.25 -11.40
C LEU A 174 11.86 -2.96 -12.84
N LYS A 175 12.00 -1.72 -13.29
CA LYS A 175 11.72 -1.31 -14.66
C LYS A 175 12.72 -1.86 -15.67
N ASN A 176 13.98 -1.99 -15.25
CA ASN A 176 15.09 -2.46 -16.08
C ASN A 176 15.36 -3.97 -15.91
N ASP A 177 14.50 -4.72 -15.23
CA ASP A 177 14.62 -6.17 -15.09
C ASP A 177 13.99 -6.87 -16.31
N ASP A 178 14.81 -7.48 -17.14
CA ASP A 178 14.40 -8.19 -18.36
C ASP A 178 13.42 -9.36 -18.10
N ASN A 179 13.34 -9.85 -16.85
CA ASN A 179 12.36 -10.88 -16.44
C ASN A 179 10.99 -10.27 -16.08
N LEU A 180 10.88 -8.95 -15.99
CA LEU A 180 9.67 -8.24 -15.62
C LEU A 180 9.10 -7.45 -16.82
N VAL A 181 8.93 -8.16 -17.93
CA VAL A 181 8.30 -7.65 -19.15
C VAL A 181 6.93 -8.29 -19.39
N ASN A 182 6.09 -7.64 -20.18
CA ASN A 182 4.80 -8.18 -20.64
C ASN A 182 5.00 -9.03 -21.92
N ASP A 183 3.89 -9.51 -22.50
CA ASP A 183 3.92 -10.32 -23.74
C ASP A 183 4.40 -9.54 -24.98
N GLU A 184 4.56 -8.23 -24.88
CA GLU A 184 5.04 -7.30 -25.92
C GLU A 184 6.48 -6.84 -25.64
N ASP A 185 7.20 -7.51 -24.75
CA ASP A 185 8.56 -7.17 -24.27
C ASP A 185 8.68 -5.77 -23.65
N GLU A 186 7.57 -5.17 -23.20
CA GLU A 186 7.60 -3.91 -22.47
C GLU A 186 7.71 -4.11 -20.95
N PRO A 187 8.42 -3.23 -20.22
CA PRO A 187 8.48 -3.29 -18.77
C PRO A 187 7.11 -3.33 -18.11
N ILE A 188 6.93 -4.21 -17.14
CA ILE A 188 5.70 -4.27 -16.32
C ILE A 188 5.62 -3.05 -15.41
N MET A 189 6.76 -2.57 -14.90
CA MET A 189 6.84 -1.37 -14.07
C MET A 189 6.58 -0.12 -14.91
N LYS A 190 5.38 0.44 -14.79
CA LYS A 190 4.93 1.63 -15.54
C LYS A 190 4.52 2.80 -14.64
N ALA A 191 4.61 2.64 -13.31
CA ALA A 191 4.19 3.67 -12.37
C ALA A 191 4.99 4.96 -12.55
N LYS A 192 4.27 6.09 -12.50
CA LYS A 192 4.90 7.39 -12.30
C LYS A 192 5.34 7.53 -10.84
N ILE A 193 6.40 8.28 -10.60
CA ILE A 193 6.91 8.52 -9.24
C ILE A 193 6.78 10.02 -8.94
N VAL A 194 6.17 10.33 -7.79
CA VAL A 194 6.05 11.69 -7.26
C VAL A 194 6.64 11.72 -5.86
N PHE A 195 7.47 12.72 -5.60
CA PHE A 195 8.03 12.95 -4.28
C PHE A 195 7.16 13.94 -3.52
N VAL A 196 6.82 13.60 -2.27
CA VAL A 196 6.04 14.45 -1.37
C VAL A 196 6.86 14.70 -0.11
N GLY A 197 7.20 15.95 0.15
CA GLY A 197 7.78 16.39 1.41
C GLY A 197 6.70 16.50 2.49
N ASN A 198 6.93 15.88 3.64
CA ASN A 198 6.05 15.95 4.81
C ASN A 198 6.89 16.21 6.06
N LEU A 199 6.29 16.76 7.11
CA LEU A 199 6.98 17.11 8.37
C LEU A 199 8.22 18.03 8.14
N LEU A 200 8.15 18.88 7.12
CA LEU A 200 9.23 19.83 6.84
C LEU A 200 9.28 20.85 7.96
N GLU A 201 10.43 21.01 8.60
CA GLU A 201 10.66 22.13 9.53
C GLU A 201 10.66 23.42 8.72
N THR A 202 9.70 24.30 8.97
CA THR A 202 9.80 25.69 8.53
C THR A 202 10.91 26.31 9.38
N GLY A 203 12.07 26.58 8.78
CA GLY A 203 13.18 27.22 9.46
C GLY A 203 12.71 28.51 10.13
N GLY A 204 12.42 28.41 11.43
CA GLY A 204 12.25 29.54 12.30
C GLY A 204 13.63 30.16 12.49
N GLY A 205 13.96 31.17 11.70
CA GLY A 205 15.10 32.01 11.99
C GLY A 205 14.90 32.63 13.35
N SER A 206 15.73 32.28 14.30
CA SER A 206 16.01 33.07 15.49
C SER A 206 16.99 34.18 15.15
#